data_aa004a5dfe1676a400b2a8fce82c2643
#
_entry.id   aa004a5dfe1676a400b2a8fce82c2643
#
_cell.length_a   1.000
_cell.length_b   1.000
_cell.length_c   1.000
_cell.angle_alpha   90.00
_cell.angle_beta   90.00
_cell.angle_gamma   90.00
#
_symmetry.space_group_name_H-M   'P 1'
#
loop_
_entity.id
_entity.type
_entity.pdbx_description
1 polymer ?
#
loop_
_entity_poly.entity_id
_entity_poly.type
_entity_poly.pdbx_seq_one_letter_code
_entity_poly.pdbx_strand_id
1 'polypeptide(L)'
;MSWRKLHSPMLFQWGKALQRQPQHWPEGCTPSDPDMTRRIEQWRASLLSSQDTVSRTDLGAGSRAHKRTDHDGKDLRRVAELAQNSLTPLADVQSLVRWLRTVRPDGRFLELGTSLGVTTAHLATSGWHIDTWEGCPDTLRLAQEGWKEVGCDTHITARQGAFNDHIAALGEDVWDVVYLDGHHQGDATLNLAKALAPRTAVAMVVDDIAWSRDMYRAWEVLRMKDGWRVTFTWRGRGFLLKAPEMARQHLRLA
;
A
#
# COMPACT_ATOMS: atom_id res chain seq x y z
N MET A 1 4.12 -7.80 21.04
CA MET A 1 5.52 -8.15 21.41
C MET A 1 6.40 -7.04 20.87
N SER A 2 7.36 -6.53 21.66
CA SER A 2 8.32 -5.54 21.14
C SER A 2 9.23 -6.20 20.11
N TRP A 3 9.48 -5.53 18.97
CA TRP A 3 10.41 -5.97 17.94
C TRP A 3 11.82 -6.28 18.50
N ARG A 4 12.20 -5.65 19.63
CA ARG A 4 13.47 -5.90 20.34
C ARG A 4 13.62 -7.31 20.90
N LYS A 5 12.52 -8.07 20.98
CA LYS A 5 12.48 -9.47 21.45
C LYS A 5 12.47 -10.48 20.31
N LEU A 6 12.66 -10.04 19.07
CA LEU A 6 12.72 -10.92 17.89
C LEU A 6 14.13 -11.51 17.79
N HIS A 7 14.23 -12.84 17.83
CA HIS A 7 15.52 -13.54 17.74
C HIS A 7 16.01 -13.73 16.30
N SER A 8 15.11 -13.62 15.29
CA SER A 8 15.50 -13.66 13.89
C SER A 8 16.13 -12.32 13.47
N PRO A 9 17.37 -12.30 12.95
CA PRO A 9 18.01 -11.07 12.45
C PRO A 9 17.15 -10.35 11.40
N MET A 10 16.54 -11.08 10.48
CA MET A 10 15.65 -10.53 9.45
C MET A 10 14.43 -9.84 10.08
N LEU A 11 13.69 -10.52 10.96
CA LEU A 11 12.51 -9.94 11.61
C LEU A 11 12.87 -8.77 12.52
N PHE A 12 14.03 -8.80 13.16
CA PHE A 12 14.56 -7.70 13.95
C PHE A 12 14.80 -6.46 13.07
N GLN A 13 15.46 -6.62 11.91
CA GLN A 13 15.70 -5.56 10.95
C GLN A 13 14.37 -4.98 10.43
N TRP A 14 13.42 -5.83 10.08
CA TRP A 14 12.11 -5.40 9.60
C TRP A 14 11.31 -4.67 10.68
N GLY A 15 11.32 -5.17 11.91
CA GLY A 15 10.69 -4.49 13.05
C GLY A 15 11.34 -3.13 13.34
N LYS A 16 12.64 -3.01 13.17
CA LYS A 16 13.38 -1.75 13.30
C LYS A 16 13.00 -0.78 12.19
N ALA A 17 12.91 -1.24 10.94
CA ALA A 17 12.53 -0.41 9.79
C ALA A 17 11.11 0.15 9.89
N LEU A 18 10.18 -0.61 10.46
CA LEU A 18 8.79 -0.21 10.64
C LEU A 18 8.55 0.78 11.81
N GLN A 19 9.56 1.21 12.54
CA GLN A 19 9.38 2.23 13.58
C GLN A 19 9.18 3.63 12.98
N ARG A 20 8.27 4.42 13.56
CA ARG A 20 7.95 5.78 13.06
C ARG A 20 9.15 6.75 13.07
N GLN A 21 10.02 6.63 14.07
CA GLN A 21 11.20 7.49 14.22
C GLN A 21 12.40 6.60 14.56
N PRO A 22 13.04 5.99 13.58
CA PRO A 22 14.29 5.30 13.84
C PRO A 22 15.33 6.36 14.21
N GLN A 23 15.99 6.17 15.34
CA GLN A 23 17.12 7.02 15.74
C GLN A 23 18.26 6.97 14.71
N HIS A 24 18.36 5.86 13.97
CA HIS A 24 19.26 5.70 12.83
C HIS A 24 18.53 4.92 11.74
N TRP A 25 18.66 5.38 10.50
CA TRP A 25 18.29 4.60 9.35
C TRP A 25 19.18 3.35 9.30
N PRO A 26 18.63 2.15 9.01
CA PRO A 26 19.47 1.01 8.69
C PRO A 26 20.44 1.40 7.57
N GLU A 27 21.67 0.88 7.62
CA GLU A 27 22.68 1.13 6.60
C GLU A 27 22.12 0.80 5.21
N GLY A 28 22.30 1.70 4.22
CA GLY A 28 21.69 1.59 2.90
C GLY A 28 20.21 1.98 2.78
N CYS A 29 19.54 2.40 3.86
CA CYS A 29 18.11 2.74 3.87
C CYS A 29 17.80 4.25 3.85
N THR A 30 18.78 5.12 3.60
CA THR A 30 18.53 6.55 3.40
C THR A 30 17.67 6.77 2.15
N PRO A 31 16.76 7.75 2.13
CA PRO A 31 16.03 8.10 0.91
C PRO A 31 17.02 8.30 -0.23
N SER A 32 16.76 7.70 -1.39
CA SER A 32 17.64 7.84 -2.55
C SER A 32 17.66 9.28 -3.06
N ASP A 33 16.58 10.03 -2.83
CA ASP A 33 16.41 11.43 -3.22
C ASP A 33 15.60 12.20 -2.16
N PRO A 34 16.28 12.95 -1.24
CA PRO A 34 15.60 13.81 -0.26
C PRO A 34 14.77 14.92 -0.92
N ASP A 35 15.19 15.40 -2.10
CA ASP A 35 14.46 16.43 -2.83
C ASP A 35 13.16 15.88 -3.41
N MET A 36 13.15 14.66 -3.88
CA MET A 36 11.92 13.97 -4.31
C MET A 36 10.94 13.84 -3.14
N THR A 37 11.40 13.38 -1.97
CA THR A 37 10.55 13.29 -0.78
C THR A 37 9.94 14.64 -0.42
N ARG A 38 10.71 15.73 -0.48
CA ARG A 38 10.20 17.09 -0.23
C ARG A 38 9.14 17.50 -1.27
N ARG A 39 9.35 17.23 -2.56
CA ARG A 39 8.36 17.52 -3.61
C ARG A 39 7.06 16.74 -3.40
N ILE A 40 7.16 15.46 -3.02
CA ILE A 40 5.97 14.65 -2.71
C ILE A 40 5.19 15.24 -1.53
N GLU A 41 5.86 15.73 -0.48
CA GLU A 41 5.17 16.35 0.66
C GLU A 41 4.55 17.71 0.31
N GLN A 42 5.16 18.49 -0.58
CA GLN A 42 4.56 19.71 -1.12
C GLN A 42 3.30 19.38 -1.94
N TRP A 43 3.37 18.39 -2.80
CA TRP A 43 2.20 17.89 -3.54
C TRP A 43 1.11 17.36 -2.60
N ARG A 44 1.47 16.57 -1.58
CA ARG A 44 0.54 16.14 -0.54
C ARG A 44 -0.19 17.32 0.10
N ALA A 45 0.53 18.39 0.45
CA ALA A 45 -0.05 19.59 1.05
C ALA A 45 -1.01 20.30 0.08
N SER A 46 -0.68 20.37 -1.21
CA SER A 46 -1.58 20.95 -2.22
C SER A 46 -2.88 20.17 -2.37
N LEU A 47 -2.82 18.83 -2.36
CA LEU A 47 -4.02 17.99 -2.37
C LEU A 47 -4.93 18.23 -1.15
N LEU A 48 -4.33 18.34 0.04
CA LEU A 48 -5.08 18.60 1.29
C LEU A 48 -5.76 19.97 1.33
N SER A 49 -5.27 20.95 0.55
CA SER A 49 -5.83 22.31 0.44
C SER A 49 -6.61 22.55 -0.85
N SER A 50 -6.70 21.55 -1.74
CA SER A 50 -7.34 21.68 -3.06
C SER A 50 -8.84 22.02 -2.94
N GLN A 51 -9.30 22.91 -3.80
CA GLN A 51 -10.72 23.22 -3.98
C GLN A 51 -11.36 22.41 -5.12
N ASP A 52 -10.57 21.64 -5.85
CA ASP A 52 -11.02 20.88 -7.00
C ASP A 52 -11.94 19.72 -6.59
N THR A 53 -12.74 19.29 -7.53
CA THR A 53 -13.61 18.12 -7.41
C THR A 53 -13.26 17.10 -8.51
N VAL A 54 -13.46 15.82 -8.19
CA VAL A 54 -13.30 14.72 -9.12
C VAL A 54 -14.56 13.87 -9.15
N SER A 55 -14.89 13.32 -10.31
CA SER A 55 -15.89 12.28 -10.41
C SER A 55 -15.30 10.97 -9.91
N ARG A 56 -15.95 10.34 -8.94
CA ARG A 56 -15.45 9.10 -8.35
C ARG A 56 -16.27 7.89 -8.80
N THR A 57 -15.56 6.90 -9.32
CA THR A 57 -16.05 5.54 -9.47
C THR A 57 -15.57 4.73 -8.27
N ASP A 58 -16.49 4.28 -7.42
CA ASP A 58 -16.16 3.46 -6.26
C ASP A 58 -16.53 2.00 -6.54
N LEU A 59 -15.54 1.16 -6.67
CA LEU A 59 -15.68 -0.28 -6.89
C LEU A 59 -15.51 -1.10 -5.59
N GLY A 60 -15.37 -0.44 -4.44
CA GLY A 60 -15.06 -1.06 -3.14
C GLY A 60 -16.14 -0.87 -2.07
N ALA A 61 -15.72 -0.82 -0.80
CA ALA A 61 -16.58 -0.66 0.38
C ALA A 61 -17.14 0.75 0.58
N GLY A 62 -16.84 1.69 -0.32
CA GLY A 62 -17.20 3.09 -0.19
C GLY A 62 -16.09 3.94 0.44
N SER A 63 -16.30 5.25 0.43
CA SER A 63 -15.41 6.23 1.01
C SER A 63 -16.10 6.98 2.14
N ARG A 64 -15.35 7.39 3.17
CA ARG A 64 -15.84 8.28 4.23
C ARG A 64 -16.03 9.72 3.77
N ALA A 65 -15.51 10.10 2.60
CA ALA A 65 -15.73 11.42 2.03
C ALA A 65 -17.22 11.62 1.66
N HIS A 66 -17.72 12.84 1.84
CA HIS A 66 -19.12 13.17 1.53
C HIS A 66 -19.42 12.99 0.04
N LYS A 67 -20.44 12.15 -0.25
CA LYS A 67 -20.96 11.97 -1.60
C LYS A 67 -21.74 13.23 -2.00
N ARG A 68 -21.41 13.79 -3.17
CA ARG A 68 -22.15 14.87 -3.83
C ARG A 68 -22.52 14.39 -5.22
N THR A 69 -23.80 14.38 -5.52
CA THR A 69 -24.26 13.96 -6.85
C THR A 69 -24.48 15.23 -7.70
N ASP A 70 -23.87 15.28 -8.89
CA ASP A 70 -24.14 16.33 -9.86
C ASP A 70 -25.48 16.13 -10.60
N HIS A 71 -25.80 17.04 -11.55
CA HIS A 71 -27.01 16.96 -12.36
C HIS A 71 -27.10 15.69 -13.21
N ASP A 72 -25.97 15.07 -13.53
CA ASP A 72 -25.85 13.85 -14.34
C ASP A 72 -25.81 12.58 -13.46
N GLY A 73 -25.98 12.71 -12.14
CA GLY A 73 -25.95 11.58 -11.20
C GLY A 73 -24.54 11.08 -10.84
N LYS A 74 -23.47 11.81 -11.23
CA LYS A 74 -22.09 11.44 -10.91
C LYS A 74 -21.77 11.71 -9.46
N ASP A 75 -20.98 10.81 -8.84
CA ASP A 75 -20.47 10.98 -7.48
C ASP A 75 -19.27 11.93 -7.47
N LEU A 76 -19.52 13.20 -7.17
CA LEU A 76 -18.47 14.20 -7.07
C LEU A 76 -17.87 14.24 -5.66
N ARG A 77 -16.55 14.28 -5.57
CA ARG A 77 -15.80 14.38 -4.32
C ARG A 77 -14.81 15.53 -4.38
N ARG A 78 -14.66 16.27 -3.28
CA ARG A 78 -13.55 17.22 -3.15
C ARG A 78 -12.25 16.48 -3.01
N VAL A 79 -11.23 16.92 -3.73
CA VAL A 79 -9.88 16.34 -3.66
C VAL A 79 -9.34 16.42 -2.23
N ALA A 80 -9.53 17.56 -1.53
CA ALA A 80 -9.11 17.71 -0.14
C ALA A 80 -9.79 16.70 0.81
N GLU A 81 -11.08 16.42 0.64
CA GLU A 81 -11.81 15.43 1.45
C GLU A 81 -11.32 14.01 1.18
N LEU A 82 -11.02 13.68 -0.09
CA LEU A 82 -10.38 12.40 -0.44
C LEU A 82 -9.00 12.31 0.19
N ALA A 83 -8.19 13.35 0.08
CA ALA A 83 -6.85 13.40 0.66
C ALA A 83 -6.87 13.21 2.19
N GLN A 84 -7.79 13.87 2.90
CA GLN A 84 -7.92 13.73 4.35
C GLN A 84 -8.27 12.30 4.78
N ASN A 85 -9.01 11.55 3.96
CA ASN A 85 -9.52 10.23 4.30
C ASN A 85 -8.67 9.07 3.76
N SER A 86 -7.88 9.28 2.69
CA SER A 86 -7.15 8.20 2.02
C SER A 86 -5.63 8.30 2.12
N LEU A 87 -5.06 9.46 2.49
CA LEU A 87 -3.60 9.57 2.53
C LEU A 87 -3.03 8.90 3.78
N THR A 88 -2.17 7.92 3.55
CA THR A 88 -1.39 7.27 4.61
C THR A 88 -0.59 8.31 5.40
N PRO A 89 -0.56 8.27 6.75
CA PRO A 89 0.28 9.16 7.54
C PRO A 89 1.75 9.09 7.11
N LEU A 90 2.40 10.25 6.93
CA LEU A 90 3.78 10.34 6.43
C LEU A 90 4.75 9.42 7.15
N ALA A 91 4.68 9.40 8.49
CA ALA A 91 5.56 8.53 9.29
C ALA A 91 5.36 7.04 9.03
N ASP A 92 4.16 6.63 8.63
CA ASP A 92 3.84 5.23 8.33
C ASP A 92 4.34 4.86 6.93
N VAL A 93 4.10 5.72 5.91
CA VAL A 93 4.61 5.45 4.55
C VAL A 93 6.14 5.48 4.52
N GLN A 94 6.79 6.38 5.25
CA GLN A 94 8.25 6.37 5.40
C GLN A 94 8.77 5.08 6.05
N SER A 95 8.00 4.51 6.99
CA SER A 95 8.34 3.22 7.59
C SER A 95 8.21 2.08 6.58
N LEU A 96 7.19 2.10 5.71
CA LEU A 96 7.06 1.14 4.61
C LEU A 96 8.21 1.25 3.62
N VAL A 97 8.61 2.46 3.23
CA VAL A 97 9.78 2.70 2.35
C VAL A 97 11.06 2.10 2.95
N ARG A 98 11.32 2.34 4.24
CA ARG A 98 12.46 1.74 4.94
C ARG A 98 12.37 0.22 4.97
N TRP A 99 11.17 -0.32 5.23
CA TRP A 99 10.94 -1.75 5.26
C TRP A 99 11.23 -2.39 3.89
N LEU A 100 10.74 -1.83 2.79
CA LEU A 100 11.03 -2.33 1.44
C LEU A 100 12.53 -2.43 1.18
N ARG A 101 13.30 -1.42 1.58
CA ARG A 101 14.76 -1.41 1.43
C ARG A 101 15.47 -2.47 2.29
N THR A 102 14.88 -2.86 3.43
CA THR A 102 15.40 -3.99 4.22
C THR A 102 15.01 -5.33 3.65
N VAL A 103 13.96 -5.40 2.83
CA VAL A 103 13.58 -6.63 2.11
C VAL A 103 14.62 -6.92 1.02
N ARG A 104 14.90 -5.94 0.16
CA ARG A 104 15.96 -5.96 -0.85
C ARG A 104 16.23 -4.53 -1.38
N PRO A 105 17.41 -4.30 -2.02
CA PRO A 105 17.76 -2.95 -2.51
C PRO A 105 16.83 -2.45 -3.61
N ASP A 106 16.35 -3.36 -4.46
CA ASP A 106 15.43 -3.14 -5.57
C ASP A 106 14.43 -4.28 -5.66
N GLY A 107 13.31 -4.08 -6.31
CA GLY A 107 12.29 -5.12 -6.48
C GLY A 107 11.05 -4.61 -7.20
N ARG A 108 10.09 -5.53 -7.36
CA ARG A 108 8.77 -5.22 -7.92
C ARG A 108 7.72 -5.22 -6.83
N PHE A 109 6.96 -4.15 -6.77
CA PHE A 109 5.85 -3.97 -5.83
C PHE A 109 4.54 -3.87 -6.61
N LEU A 110 3.50 -4.55 -6.16
CA LEU A 110 2.15 -4.37 -6.66
C LEU A 110 1.29 -3.72 -5.60
N GLU A 111 0.67 -2.59 -5.92
CA GLU A 111 -0.33 -1.91 -5.11
C GLU A 111 -1.71 -2.04 -5.75
N LEU A 112 -2.70 -2.48 -4.97
CA LEU A 112 -4.11 -2.45 -5.35
C LEU A 112 -4.80 -1.32 -4.58
N GLY A 113 -5.18 -0.24 -5.28
CA GLY A 113 -5.76 0.95 -4.69
C GLY A 113 -4.78 2.14 -4.67
N THR A 114 -4.55 2.74 -5.82
CA THR A 114 -3.69 3.93 -6.00
C THR A 114 -4.24 5.16 -5.30
N SER A 115 -5.57 5.35 -5.39
CA SER A 115 -6.24 6.57 -4.94
C SER A 115 -5.58 7.83 -5.53
N LEU A 116 -5.17 8.79 -4.69
CA LEU A 116 -4.47 10.01 -5.12
C LEU A 116 -2.96 9.81 -5.37
N GLY A 117 -2.43 8.59 -5.23
CA GLY A 117 -1.07 8.22 -5.64
C GLY A 117 0.09 8.73 -4.78
N VAL A 118 -0.17 9.37 -3.63
CA VAL A 118 0.90 9.90 -2.76
C VAL A 118 1.66 8.77 -2.08
N THR A 119 0.98 7.71 -1.63
CA THR A 119 1.62 6.51 -1.08
C THR A 119 2.50 5.85 -2.13
N THR A 120 2.00 5.67 -3.35
CA THR A 120 2.73 5.13 -4.51
C THR A 120 4.00 5.92 -4.79
N ALA A 121 3.93 7.26 -4.82
CA ALA A 121 5.08 8.14 -5.02
C ALA A 121 6.15 7.95 -3.94
N HIS A 122 5.75 7.88 -2.67
CA HIS A 122 6.69 7.59 -1.59
C HIS A 122 7.33 6.20 -1.72
N LEU A 123 6.54 5.18 -2.06
CA LEU A 123 7.07 3.83 -2.27
C LEU A 123 8.09 3.79 -3.41
N ALA A 124 7.87 4.56 -4.49
CA ALA A 124 8.83 4.67 -5.59
C ALA A 124 10.19 5.26 -5.15
N THR A 125 10.24 6.07 -4.07
CA THR A 125 11.52 6.56 -3.50
C THR A 125 12.37 5.45 -2.88
N SER A 126 11.83 4.24 -2.71
CA SER A 126 12.60 3.09 -2.24
C SER A 126 13.60 2.56 -3.27
N GLY A 127 13.50 2.94 -4.53
CA GLY A 127 14.23 2.37 -5.65
C GLY A 127 13.53 1.17 -6.30
N TRP A 128 12.35 0.80 -5.80
CA TRP A 128 11.55 -0.29 -6.36
C TRP A 128 10.70 0.18 -7.54
N HIS A 129 10.40 -0.73 -8.45
CA HIS A 129 9.38 -0.51 -9.47
C HIS A 129 7.99 -0.80 -8.89
N ILE A 130 7.08 0.17 -9.00
CA ILE A 130 5.73 0.08 -8.45
C ILE A 130 4.74 -0.12 -9.58
N ASP A 131 4.16 -1.31 -9.65
CA ASP A 131 2.92 -1.54 -10.40
C ASP A 131 1.74 -1.14 -9.50
N THR A 132 0.81 -0.32 -10.00
CA THR A 132 -0.35 0.11 -9.20
C THR A 132 -1.63 0.06 -10.01
N TRP A 133 -2.73 -0.39 -9.40
CA TRP A 133 -4.02 -0.56 -10.04
C TRP A 133 -5.08 0.32 -9.38
N GLU A 134 -5.84 1.05 -10.20
CA GLU A 134 -6.89 1.97 -9.74
C GLU A 134 -8.15 1.84 -10.58
N GLY A 135 -9.31 1.70 -9.91
CA GLY A 135 -10.59 1.61 -10.56
C GLY A 135 -11.13 2.94 -11.08
N CYS A 136 -10.86 4.03 -10.35
CA CYS A 136 -11.37 5.36 -10.68
C CYS A 136 -10.44 6.09 -11.67
N PRO A 137 -10.89 6.39 -12.90
CA PRO A 137 -10.03 7.05 -13.88
C PRO A 137 -9.60 8.46 -13.47
N ASP A 138 -10.46 9.22 -12.80
CA ASP A 138 -10.17 10.61 -12.41
C ASP A 138 -9.14 10.69 -11.28
N THR A 139 -9.22 9.80 -10.28
CA THR A 139 -8.20 9.74 -9.22
C THR A 139 -6.86 9.27 -9.77
N LEU A 140 -6.86 8.28 -10.69
CA LEU A 140 -5.65 7.83 -11.34
C LEU A 140 -5.00 8.91 -12.19
N ARG A 141 -5.79 9.71 -12.92
CA ARG A 141 -5.28 10.84 -13.70
C ARG A 141 -4.57 11.86 -12.81
N LEU A 142 -5.18 12.25 -11.67
CA LEU A 142 -4.56 13.14 -10.70
C LEU A 142 -3.25 12.57 -10.14
N ALA A 143 -3.23 11.27 -9.83
CA ALA A 143 -2.03 10.60 -9.37
C ALA A 143 -0.91 10.67 -10.41
N GLN A 144 -1.21 10.35 -11.68
CA GLN A 144 -0.25 10.39 -12.78
C GLN A 144 0.30 11.80 -13.05
N GLU A 145 -0.55 12.83 -12.95
CA GLU A 145 -0.14 14.23 -13.06
C GLU A 145 0.83 14.60 -11.93
N GLY A 146 0.50 14.24 -10.70
CA GLY A 146 1.37 14.46 -9.54
C GLY A 146 2.70 13.72 -9.63
N TRP A 147 2.74 12.46 -10.08
CA TRP A 147 3.99 11.71 -10.25
C TRP A 147 4.93 12.36 -11.27
N LYS A 148 4.39 12.88 -12.38
CA LYS A 148 5.18 13.65 -13.37
C LYS A 148 5.72 14.93 -12.76
N GLU A 149 4.90 15.67 -12.01
CA GLU A 149 5.31 16.91 -11.36
C GLU A 149 6.45 16.69 -10.36
N VAL A 150 6.36 15.64 -9.54
CA VAL A 150 7.41 15.32 -8.56
C VAL A 150 8.60 14.56 -9.17
N GLY A 151 8.46 14.01 -10.39
CA GLY A 151 9.54 13.34 -11.13
C GLY A 151 9.77 11.88 -10.69
N CYS A 152 8.72 11.15 -10.29
CA CYS A 152 8.83 9.74 -9.92
C CYS A 152 8.08 8.78 -10.87
N ASP A 153 7.45 9.29 -11.91
CA ASP A 153 6.63 8.54 -12.85
C ASP A 153 7.38 7.41 -13.58
N THR A 154 8.69 7.55 -13.79
CA THR A 154 9.52 6.51 -14.44
C THR A 154 9.64 5.21 -13.63
N HIS A 155 9.36 5.25 -12.33
CA HIS A 155 9.37 4.10 -11.44
C HIS A 155 7.98 3.48 -11.22
N ILE A 156 6.95 4.02 -11.90
CA ILE A 156 5.56 3.63 -11.65
C ILE A 156 4.89 3.19 -12.95
N THR A 157 4.29 2.01 -12.92
CA THR A 157 3.39 1.53 -13.99
C THR A 157 1.98 1.45 -13.44
N ALA A 158 1.07 2.26 -13.98
CA ALA A 158 -0.31 2.31 -13.53
C ALA A 158 -1.26 1.62 -14.51
N ARG A 159 -2.23 0.87 -13.98
CA ARG A 159 -3.31 0.25 -14.75
C ARG A 159 -4.66 0.72 -14.24
N GLN A 160 -5.48 1.27 -15.13
CA GLN A 160 -6.85 1.68 -14.84
C GLN A 160 -7.81 0.51 -15.07
N GLY A 161 -8.72 0.25 -14.13
CA GLY A 161 -9.78 -0.76 -14.27
C GLY A 161 -10.04 -1.55 -12.98
N ALA A 162 -10.98 -2.47 -13.05
CA ALA A 162 -11.30 -3.33 -11.92
C ALA A 162 -10.18 -4.35 -11.65
N PHE A 163 -9.89 -4.61 -10.39
CA PHE A 163 -8.82 -5.54 -9.99
C PHE A 163 -9.02 -6.95 -10.55
N ASN A 164 -10.26 -7.43 -10.60
CA ASN A 164 -10.56 -8.75 -11.14
C ASN A 164 -10.24 -8.87 -12.63
N ASP A 165 -10.45 -7.79 -13.41
CA ASP A 165 -10.10 -7.78 -14.82
C ASP A 165 -8.59 -7.87 -15.03
N HIS A 166 -7.83 -7.13 -14.19
CA HIS A 166 -6.38 -7.21 -14.21
C HIS A 166 -5.86 -8.57 -13.79
N ILE A 167 -6.48 -9.19 -12.77
CA ILE A 167 -6.14 -10.57 -12.34
C ILE A 167 -6.42 -11.57 -13.45
N ALA A 168 -7.55 -11.45 -14.15
CA ALA A 168 -7.91 -12.35 -15.26
C ALA A 168 -6.93 -12.23 -16.44
N ALA A 169 -6.33 -11.05 -16.63
CA ALA A 169 -5.37 -10.76 -17.69
C ALA A 169 -3.90 -10.98 -17.27
N LEU A 170 -3.63 -11.48 -16.05
CA LEU A 170 -2.27 -11.75 -15.59
C LEU A 170 -1.61 -12.86 -16.41
N GLY A 171 -0.44 -12.56 -16.97
CA GLY A 171 0.48 -13.52 -17.52
C GLY A 171 1.30 -14.22 -16.43
N GLU A 172 2.62 -14.19 -16.57
CA GLU A 172 3.57 -14.78 -15.60
C GLU A 172 4.15 -13.74 -14.61
N ASP A 173 3.56 -12.56 -14.52
CA ASP A 173 4.02 -11.51 -13.61
C ASP A 173 4.13 -12.00 -12.17
N VAL A 174 5.25 -11.67 -11.53
CA VAL A 174 5.53 -11.95 -10.11
C VAL A 174 6.04 -10.68 -9.46
N TRP A 175 5.57 -10.41 -8.27
CA TRP A 175 6.00 -9.27 -7.44
C TRP A 175 6.66 -9.76 -6.16
N ASP A 176 7.67 -9.04 -5.72
CA ASP A 176 8.30 -9.32 -4.42
C ASP A 176 7.35 -9.03 -3.28
N VAL A 177 6.66 -7.90 -3.37
CA VAL A 177 5.64 -7.48 -2.40
C VAL A 177 4.34 -7.14 -3.11
N VAL A 178 3.23 -7.62 -2.57
CA VAL A 178 1.87 -7.25 -2.98
C VAL A 178 1.20 -6.52 -1.82
N TYR A 179 0.60 -5.36 -2.09
CA TYR A 179 -0.10 -4.52 -1.12
C TYR A 179 -1.56 -4.38 -1.50
N LEU A 180 -2.43 -4.89 -0.66
CA LEU A 180 -3.88 -4.85 -0.84
C LEU A 180 -4.43 -3.67 -0.04
N ASP A 181 -4.65 -2.54 -0.70
CA ASP A 181 -5.17 -1.28 -0.14
C ASP A 181 -6.43 -0.83 -0.88
N GLY A 182 -7.27 -1.76 -1.23
CA GLY A 182 -8.52 -1.48 -1.92
C GLY A 182 -9.63 -2.45 -1.53
N HIS A 183 -10.86 -2.12 -1.93
CA HIS A 183 -12.09 -2.86 -1.66
C HIS A 183 -12.54 -2.89 -0.20
N HIS A 184 -11.68 -3.05 0.80
CA HIS A 184 -11.96 -3.13 2.25
C HIS A 184 -13.21 -3.94 2.63
N GLN A 185 -13.48 -5.01 1.87
CA GLN A 185 -14.52 -6.02 2.08
C GLN A 185 -13.85 -7.38 2.26
N GLY A 186 -14.26 -8.15 3.26
CA GLY A 186 -13.59 -9.38 3.65
C GLY A 186 -13.48 -10.40 2.53
N ASP A 187 -14.61 -10.76 1.88
CA ASP A 187 -14.60 -11.73 0.80
C ASP A 187 -13.80 -11.27 -0.43
N ALA A 188 -13.91 -9.99 -0.80
CA ALA A 188 -13.11 -9.44 -1.88
C ALA A 188 -11.62 -9.51 -1.57
N THR A 189 -11.22 -9.13 -0.36
CA THR A 189 -9.82 -9.22 0.10
C THR A 189 -9.31 -10.66 0.11
N LEU A 190 -10.12 -11.63 0.55
CA LEU A 190 -9.78 -13.05 0.51
C LEU A 190 -9.57 -13.56 -0.92
N ASN A 191 -10.42 -13.16 -1.86
CA ASN A 191 -10.33 -13.55 -3.25
C ASN A 191 -9.09 -12.94 -3.93
N LEU A 192 -8.82 -11.66 -3.71
CA LEU A 192 -7.62 -10.97 -4.20
C LEU A 192 -6.35 -11.63 -3.65
N ALA A 193 -6.30 -11.86 -2.33
CA ALA A 193 -5.16 -12.51 -1.69
C ALA A 193 -4.93 -13.93 -2.22
N LYS A 194 -6.00 -14.71 -2.43
CA LYS A 194 -5.91 -16.06 -3.01
C LYS A 194 -5.35 -16.04 -4.43
N ALA A 195 -5.79 -15.10 -5.26
CA ALA A 195 -5.36 -14.97 -6.65
C ALA A 195 -3.89 -14.52 -6.75
N LEU A 196 -3.46 -13.61 -5.87
CA LEU A 196 -2.14 -12.99 -5.92
C LEU A 196 -1.08 -13.70 -5.05
N ALA A 197 -1.46 -14.58 -4.12
CA ALA A 197 -0.50 -15.34 -3.32
C ALA A 197 0.51 -16.15 -4.15
N PRO A 198 0.13 -16.86 -5.25
CA PRO A 198 1.10 -17.53 -6.12
C PRO A 198 2.06 -16.55 -6.81
N ARG A 199 1.65 -15.32 -7.02
CA ARG A 199 2.39 -14.24 -7.71
C ARG A 199 3.20 -13.36 -6.75
N THR A 200 3.21 -13.67 -5.47
CA THR A 200 3.94 -12.94 -4.43
C THR A 200 5.19 -13.72 -4.06
N ALA A 201 6.37 -13.14 -4.23
CA ALA A 201 7.63 -13.83 -3.96
C ALA A 201 8.01 -13.75 -2.46
N VAL A 202 7.86 -12.62 -1.80
CA VAL A 202 8.35 -12.37 -0.44
C VAL A 202 7.22 -12.11 0.55
N ALA A 203 6.41 -11.08 0.31
CA ALA A 203 5.41 -10.67 1.28
C ALA A 203 4.12 -10.14 0.64
N MET A 204 3.01 -10.38 1.31
CA MET A 204 1.75 -9.69 1.04
C MET A 204 1.39 -8.83 2.26
N VAL A 205 0.97 -7.60 2.01
CA VAL A 205 0.47 -6.68 3.03
C VAL A 205 -0.99 -6.42 2.75
N VAL A 206 -1.81 -6.51 3.78
CA VAL A 206 -3.24 -6.19 3.73
C VAL A 206 -3.47 -4.95 4.58
N ASP A 207 -3.90 -3.86 3.98
CA ASP A 207 -4.22 -2.64 4.72
C ASP A 207 -5.61 -2.71 5.36
N ASP A 208 -5.82 -1.84 6.30
CA ASP A 208 -7.10 -1.64 6.98
C ASP A 208 -7.77 -2.92 7.51
N ILE A 209 -6.97 -3.85 8.05
CA ILE A 209 -7.48 -5.11 8.64
C ILE A 209 -8.46 -4.88 9.80
N ALA A 210 -8.49 -3.69 10.37
CA ALA A 210 -9.39 -3.27 11.44
C ALA A 210 -10.54 -2.36 10.94
N TRP A 211 -10.69 -2.15 9.63
CA TRP A 211 -11.73 -1.29 9.04
C TRP A 211 -13.15 -1.71 9.45
N SER A 212 -13.40 -3.02 9.46
CA SER A 212 -14.68 -3.62 9.81
C SER A 212 -14.49 -5.00 10.47
N ARG A 213 -15.55 -5.53 11.07
CA ARG A 213 -15.54 -6.91 11.58
C ARG A 213 -15.29 -7.93 10.48
N ASP A 214 -15.75 -7.65 9.27
CA ASP A 214 -15.59 -8.48 8.09
C ASP A 214 -14.13 -8.52 7.65
N MET A 215 -13.46 -7.36 7.54
CA MET A 215 -12.03 -7.27 7.26
C MET A 215 -11.18 -7.96 8.35
N TYR A 216 -11.55 -7.81 9.61
CA TYR A 216 -10.83 -8.50 10.68
C TYR A 216 -10.96 -10.03 10.58
N ARG A 217 -12.15 -10.56 10.24
CA ARG A 217 -12.35 -11.99 9.98
C ARG A 217 -11.53 -12.47 8.78
N ALA A 218 -11.50 -11.70 7.70
CA ALA A 218 -10.66 -12.01 6.54
C ALA A 218 -9.17 -12.09 6.91
N TRP A 219 -8.68 -11.14 7.71
CA TRP A 219 -7.31 -11.19 8.23
C TRP A 219 -7.05 -12.46 9.06
N GLU A 220 -7.96 -12.82 9.98
CA GLU A 220 -7.83 -14.05 10.78
C GLU A 220 -7.76 -15.32 9.91
N VAL A 221 -8.49 -15.36 8.80
CA VAL A 221 -8.41 -16.45 7.81
C VAL A 221 -7.07 -16.42 7.08
N LEU A 222 -6.64 -15.25 6.58
CA LEU A 222 -5.41 -15.13 5.78
C LEU A 222 -4.16 -15.51 6.57
N ARG A 223 -4.04 -15.04 7.83
CA ARG A 223 -2.87 -15.34 8.65
C ARG A 223 -2.73 -16.82 9.03
N MET A 224 -3.82 -17.59 8.87
CA MET A 224 -3.83 -19.04 9.13
C MET A 224 -3.63 -19.89 7.88
N LYS A 225 -3.62 -19.29 6.66
CA LYS A 225 -3.42 -20.02 5.41
C LYS A 225 -2.02 -20.59 5.32
N ASP A 226 -1.92 -21.76 4.69
CA ASP A 226 -0.64 -22.35 4.34
C ASP A 226 0.10 -21.50 3.29
N GLY A 227 1.43 -21.61 3.29
CA GLY A 227 2.31 -20.81 2.43
C GLY A 227 2.85 -19.55 3.12
N TRP A 228 2.21 -19.05 4.16
CA TRP A 228 2.74 -17.96 4.98
C TRP A 228 3.39 -18.50 6.26
N ARG A 229 4.68 -18.27 6.40
CA ARG A 229 5.45 -18.75 7.56
C ARG A 229 5.46 -17.75 8.70
N VAL A 230 5.59 -16.48 8.40
CA VAL A 230 5.56 -15.43 9.41
C VAL A 230 4.43 -14.48 9.09
N THR A 231 3.60 -14.20 10.08
CA THR A 231 2.56 -13.19 9.96
C THR A 231 2.65 -12.23 11.15
N PHE A 232 2.42 -10.95 10.88
CA PHE A 232 2.37 -9.97 11.96
C PHE A 232 1.42 -8.81 11.63
N THR A 233 1.02 -8.08 12.67
CA THR A 233 0.24 -6.85 12.50
C THR A 233 1.08 -5.65 12.89
N TRP A 234 0.94 -4.58 12.11
CA TRP A 234 1.56 -3.29 12.37
C TRP A 234 0.63 -2.17 11.89
N ARG A 235 0.19 -1.32 12.82
CA ARG A 235 -0.61 -0.11 12.56
C ARG A 235 -1.80 -0.31 11.61
N GLY A 236 -2.65 -1.27 11.93
CA GLY A 236 -3.83 -1.59 11.11
C GLY A 236 -3.54 -2.41 9.86
N ARG A 237 -2.27 -2.74 9.59
CA ARG A 237 -1.83 -3.57 8.48
C ARG A 237 -1.48 -4.97 8.93
N GLY A 238 -1.86 -5.94 8.12
CA GLY A 238 -1.48 -7.34 8.28
C GLY A 238 -0.38 -7.70 7.28
N PHE A 239 0.71 -8.29 7.76
CA PHE A 239 1.84 -8.75 6.94
C PHE A 239 1.88 -10.27 6.90
N LEU A 240 1.98 -10.83 5.71
CA LEU A 240 2.03 -12.26 5.39
C LEU A 240 3.33 -12.53 4.64
N LEU A 241 4.23 -13.35 5.18
CA LEU A 241 5.57 -13.56 4.66
C LEU A 241 5.80 -15.02 4.26
N LYS A 242 6.45 -15.21 3.12
CA LYS A 242 6.87 -16.51 2.60
C LYS A 242 8.25 -16.96 3.11
N ALA A 243 8.66 -16.74 4.30
CA ALA A 243 9.97 -17.09 4.85
C ALA A 243 10.12 -18.63 5.05
N PRO A 244 10.43 -19.43 4.03
CA PRO A 244 10.37 -20.91 4.07
C PRO A 244 11.34 -21.50 5.10
N GLU A 245 12.43 -20.79 5.40
CA GLU A 245 13.45 -21.17 6.37
C GLU A 245 12.98 -20.97 7.83
N MET A 246 11.83 -20.34 8.04
CA MET A 246 11.32 -20.03 9.38
C MET A 246 10.21 -20.96 9.81
N ALA A 247 10.16 -21.26 11.11
CA ALA A 247 9.00 -21.89 11.72
C ALA A 247 7.79 -20.95 11.64
N ARG A 248 6.59 -21.54 11.52
CA ARG A 248 5.35 -20.75 11.47
C ARG A 248 5.15 -19.99 12.78
N GLN A 249 4.93 -18.70 12.67
CA GLN A 249 4.71 -17.84 13.81
C GLN A 249 3.82 -16.65 13.47
N HIS A 250 3.08 -16.18 14.47
CA HIS A 250 2.28 -14.97 14.40
C HIS A 250 2.72 -13.98 15.46
N LEU A 251 3.05 -12.75 15.03
CA LEU A 251 3.58 -11.69 15.87
C LEU A 251 2.64 -10.49 15.88
N ARG A 252 2.66 -9.73 16.96
CA ARG A 252 2.04 -8.41 17.04
C ARG A 252 3.16 -7.40 17.29
N LEU A 253 3.45 -6.56 16.30
CA LEU A 253 4.39 -5.46 16.44
C LEU A 253 3.62 -4.23 16.92
N ALA A 254 4.05 -3.63 18.00
CA ALA A 254 3.46 -2.43 18.58
C ALA A 254 4.28 -1.21 18.19
#